data_dce53f238005ad52c8ef841281f152f3
#
_entry.id   dce53f238005ad52c8ef841281f152f3
#
_cell.length_a   1.000
_cell.length_b   1.000
_cell.length_c   1.000
_cell.angle_alpha   90.00
_cell.angle_beta   90.00
_cell.angle_gamma   90.00
#
_symmetry.space_group_name_H-M   'P 1'
#
loop_
_entity.id
_entity.type
_entity.pdbx_description
1 polymer ?
#
loop_
_entity_poly.entity_id
_entity_poly.type
_entity_poly.pdbx_seq_one_letter_code
_entity_poly.pdbx_strand_id
1 'polypeptide(L)'
;MPALNIMLDESRTYLFLFAHPDDDAFICGTMKMLLDRGASVHAAWLTSGDFFGQGTRREAELAKVASHLKLDSSRIHLLRFPDLGLVSTLEQAAGATTNLVSSVRPDTIFVNAFEGGHPDHDSVNFLAYEARSRTRMSADLFEFPLYNGTGPVHHWRWRINGFPPDAPDVLYNALDEMAIDCKYRIMRVYSSQWMYMIPARLASSRRRLRQRGEPYRRCPDDRDHTTRPYPGTLNYERWFNFFMKITFDDFKEAVRRTRSTRM
;
A
#
# COMPACT_ATOMS: atom_id res chain seq x y z
N MET A 1 -18.69 -14.34 11.82
CA MET A 1 -17.43 -14.65 12.51
C MET A 1 -16.94 -13.35 13.15
N PRO A 2 -16.49 -13.32 14.40
CA PRO A 2 -15.93 -12.12 14.97
C PRO A 2 -14.68 -11.76 14.14
N ALA A 3 -14.59 -10.51 13.67
CA ALA A 3 -13.39 -9.99 13.07
C ALA A 3 -12.25 -10.18 14.08
N LEU A 4 -11.21 -10.93 13.70
CA LEU A 4 -9.97 -10.95 14.46
C LEU A 4 -9.39 -9.55 14.26
N ASN A 5 -9.67 -8.64 15.19
CA ASN A 5 -8.91 -7.40 15.24
C ASN A 5 -7.45 -7.83 15.34
N ILE A 6 -6.58 -7.31 14.44
CA ILE A 6 -5.20 -7.12 14.87
C ILE A 6 -5.35 -6.54 16.26
N MET A 7 -4.75 -7.19 17.25
CA MET A 7 -4.61 -6.54 18.53
C MET A 7 -3.86 -5.25 18.23
N LEU A 8 -4.63 -4.14 18.16
CA LEU A 8 -4.07 -2.81 17.95
C LEU A 8 -3.30 -2.50 19.22
N ASP A 9 -2.07 -3.00 19.24
CA ASP A 9 -1.18 -2.93 20.39
C ASP A 9 -0.51 -1.55 20.38
N GLU A 10 -0.90 -0.72 21.30
CA GLU A 10 -0.38 0.63 21.44
C GLU A 10 1.13 0.66 21.79
N SER A 11 1.66 -0.44 22.32
CA SER A 11 3.09 -0.55 22.65
C SER A 11 3.99 -0.78 21.43
N ARG A 12 3.41 -1.13 20.26
CA ARG A 12 4.15 -1.44 19.03
C ARG A 12 4.36 -0.21 18.16
N THR A 13 5.46 -0.26 17.40
CA THR A 13 5.75 0.70 16.33
C THR A 13 5.28 0.14 14.99
N TYR A 14 4.48 0.93 14.27
CA TYR A 14 3.92 0.59 12.97
C TYR A 14 4.54 1.44 11.88
N LEU A 15 4.90 0.82 10.76
CA LEU A 15 5.31 1.51 9.53
C LEU A 15 4.36 1.15 8.41
N PHE A 16 3.72 2.16 7.82
CA PHE A 16 2.93 2.01 6.61
C PHE A 16 3.76 2.44 5.40
N LEU A 17 3.90 1.56 4.42
CA LEU A 17 4.61 1.81 3.17
C LEU A 17 3.60 1.89 2.02
N PHE A 18 3.58 3.01 1.34
CA PHE A 18 2.70 3.33 0.24
C PHE A 18 3.50 3.62 -1.03
N ALA A 19 2.99 3.23 -2.18
CA ALA A 19 3.60 3.62 -3.45
C ALA A 19 3.34 5.10 -3.74
N HIS A 20 2.07 5.54 -3.67
CA HIS A 20 1.66 6.89 -4.05
C HIS A 20 0.89 7.61 -2.94
N PRO A 21 0.92 8.95 -2.92
CA PRO A 21 -0.05 9.74 -2.16
C PRO A 21 -1.47 9.45 -2.69
N ASP A 22 -2.31 8.82 -1.91
CA ASP A 22 -3.70 8.34 -2.07
C ASP A 22 -3.88 6.85 -1.74
N ASP A 23 -2.82 6.04 -1.75
CA ASP A 23 -2.88 4.63 -1.35
C ASP A 23 -3.32 4.48 0.12
N ASP A 24 -2.89 5.41 0.96
CA ASP A 24 -3.27 5.47 2.38
C ASP A 24 -4.80 5.52 2.58
N ALA A 25 -5.55 6.07 1.63
CA ALA A 25 -7.02 6.08 1.70
C ALA A 25 -7.64 4.67 1.80
N PHE A 26 -6.92 3.62 1.44
CA PHE A 26 -7.42 2.24 1.52
C PHE A 26 -7.30 1.64 2.93
N ILE A 27 -6.35 2.13 3.76
CA ILE A 27 -6.06 1.60 5.10
C ILE A 27 -6.07 2.67 6.22
N CYS A 28 -6.43 3.91 5.89
CA CYS A 28 -6.37 5.03 6.83
C CYS A 28 -7.30 4.91 8.03
N GLY A 29 -8.34 4.10 7.95
CA GLY A 29 -9.19 3.80 9.12
C GLY A 29 -8.42 3.04 10.19
N THR A 30 -7.66 2.04 9.80
CA THR A 30 -6.74 1.29 10.67
C THR A 30 -5.66 2.21 11.25
N MET A 31 -5.04 3.07 10.41
CA MET A 31 -4.06 4.07 10.88
C MET A 31 -4.66 4.99 11.94
N LYS A 32 -5.88 5.49 11.70
CA LYS A 32 -6.60 6.37 12.64
C LYS A 32 -6.82 5.71 13.99
N MET A 33 -7.29 4.46 13.98
CA MET A 33 -7.53 3.71 15.23
C MET A 33 -6.25 3.44 16.01
N LEU A 34 -5.11 3.18 15.34
CA LEU A 34 -3.81 3.03 15.97
C LEU A 34 -3.35 4.35 16.61
N LEU A 35 -3.44 5.45 15.87
CA LEU A 35 -3.07 6.79 16.35
C LEU A 35 -3.94 7.23 17.54
N ASP A 36 -5.25 6.98 17.50
CA ASP A 36 -6.15 7.32 18.59
C ASP A 36 -5.88 6.53 19.87
N ARG A 37 -5.26 5.36 19.77
CA ARG A 37 -4.80 4.54 20.91
C ARG A 37 -3.41 4.91 21.40
N GLY A 38 -2.73 5.85 20.72
CA GLY A 38 -1.39 6.28 21.11
C GLY A 38 -0.24 5.44 20.56
N ALA A 39 -0.52 4.52 19.62
CA ALA A 39 0.52 3.72 18.98
C ALA A 39 1.53 4.60 18.21
N SER A 40 2.78 4.15 18.14
CA SER A 40 3.80 4.78 17.30
C SER A 40 3.57 4.43 15.83
N VAL A 41 2.99 5.35 15.06
CA VAL A 41 2.68 5.14 13.64
C VAL A 41 3.57 6.02 12.77
N HIS A 42 4.31 5.41 11.85
CA HIS A 42 5.07 6.05 10.79
C HIS A 42 4.42 5.74 9.44
N ALA A 43 4.46 6.68 8.51
CA ALA A 43 3.94 6.50 7.17
C ALA A 43 4.94 7.00 6.13
N ALA A 44 5.18 6.20 5.10
CA ALA A 44 6.14 6.51 4.04
C ALA A 44 5.48 6.36 2.67
N TRP A 45 5.67 7.37 1.81
CA TRP A 45 5.28 7.35 0.41
C TRP A 45 6.53 7.28 -0.44
N LEU A 46 6.65 6.25 -1.26
CA LEU A 46 7.88 5.98 -1.99
C LEU A 46 7.99 6.85 -3.23
N THR A 47 6.89 7.13 -3.92
CA THR A 47 6.90 8.00 -5.10
C THR A 47 6.33 9.39 -4.81
N SER A 48 6.62 10.33 -5.69
CA SER A 48 6.07 11.70 -5.63
C SER A 48 4.60 11.77 -6.08
N GLY A 49 4.12 10.75 -6.82
CA GLY A 49 2.81 10.80 -7.46
C GLY A 49 2.72 11.85 -8.57
N ASP A 50 3.82 12.21 -9.22
CA ASP A 50 3.93 13.37 -10.13
C ASP A 50 3.84 13.00 -11.62
N PHE A 51 3.36 11.84 -11.97
CA PHE A 51 3.32 11.39 -13.37
C PHE A 51 2.63 12.39 -14.32
N PHE A 52 1.60 13.08 -13.84
CA PHE A 52 0.87 14.10 -14.59
C PHE A 52 1.19 15.54 -14.16
N GLY A 53 2.35 15.80 -13.55
CA GLY A 53 2.74 17.14 -13.07
C GLY A 53 1.93 17.62 -11.86
N GLN A 54 1.39 16.69 -11.06
CA GLN A 54 0.53 17.01 -9.90
C GLN A 54 1.23 16.83 -8.54
N GLY A 55 2.54 16.56 -8.52
CA GLY A 55 3.28 16.22 -7.32
C GLY A 55 3.11 17.24 -6.19
N THR A 56 3.28 18.54 -6.46
CA THR A 56 3.08 19.60 -5.47
C THR A 56 1.65 19.61 -4.90
N ARG A 57 0.64 19.39 -5.75
CA ARG A 57 -0.76 19.31 -5.32
C ARG A 57 -0.98 18.09 -4.44
N ARG A 58 -0.43 16.93 -4.81
CA ARG A 58 -0.56 15.69 -4.05
C ARG A 58 0.18 15.78 -2.69
N GLU A 59 1.35 16.42 -2.62
CA GLU A 59 2.00 16.70 -1.34
C GLU A 59 1.14 17.63 -0.44
N ALA A 60 0.50 18.64 -1.00
CA ALA A 60 -0.42 19.51 -0.24
C ALA A 60 -1.69 18.75 0.23
N GLU A 61 -2.21 17.83 -0.57
CA GLU A 61 -3.30 16.93 -0.18
C GLU A 61 -2.84 16.01 0.96
N LEU A 62 -1.66 15.44 0.86
CA LEU A 62 -1.08 14.58 1.88
C LEU A 62 -0.90 15.29 3.23
N ALA A 63 -0.45 16.55 3.22
CA ALA A 63 -0.37 17.35 4.45
C ALA A 63 -1.72 17.49 5.15
N LYS A 64 -2.82 17.65 4.39
CA LYS A 64 -4.19 17.67 4.94
C LYS A 64 -4.60 16.30 5.49
N VAL A 65 -4.22 15.20 4.81
CA VAL A 65 -4.46 13.84 5.30
C VAL A 65 -3.76 13.61 6.63
N ALA A 66 -2.49 13.97 6.75
CA ALA A 66 -1.73 13.88 7.99
C ALA A 66 -2.42 14.66 9.14
N SER A 67 -2.93 15.86 8.85
CA SER A 67 -3.72 16.64 9.82
C SER A 67 -5.01 15.94 10.25
N HIS A 68 -5.76 15.33 9.32
CA HIS A 68 -6.97 14.56 9.65
C HIS A 68 -6.68 13.32 10.49
N LEU A 69 -5.57 12.64 10.21
CA LEU A 69 -5.10 11.50 11.00
C LEU A 69 -4.53 11.91 12.36
N LYS A 70 -4.11 13.17 12.52
CA LYS A 70 -3.26 13.66 13.63
C LYS A 70 -1.89 12.94 13.64
N LEU A 71 -1.37 12.64 12.46
CA LEU A 71 -0.05 12.05 12.30
C LEU A 71 1.03 13.13 12.44
N ASP A 72 1.99 12.92 13.33
CA ASP A 72 3.10 13.83 13.56
C ASP A 72 3.97 13.95 12.29
N SER A 73 4.35 15.18 11.95
CA SER A 73 5.17 15.47 10.76
C SER A 73 6.53 14.77 10.78
N SER A 74 7.12 14.55 11.96
CA SER A 74 8.38 13.80 12.12
C SER A 74 8.26 12.31 11.78
N ARG A 75 7.04 11.80 11.66
CA ARG A 75 6.73 10.41 11.33
C ARG A 75 6.23 10.23 9.88
N ILE A 76 6.34 11.28 9.07
CA ILE A 76 6.02 11.30 7.64
C ILE A 76 7.31 11.22 6.84
N HIS A 77 7.39 10.25 5.96
CA HIS A 77 8.58 9.99 5.14
C HIS A 77 8.22 10.05 3.65
N LEU A 78 8.78 11.01 2.93
CA LEU A 78 8.59 11.15 1.48
C LEU A 78 9.89 10.79 0.77
N LEU A 79 9.93 9.63 0.09
CA LEU A 79 11.14 9.17 -0.59
C LEU A 79 11.29 9.77 -2.00
N ARG A 80 10.20 10.25 -2.58
CA ARG A 80 10.16 11.02 -3.86
C ARG A 80 10.79 10.32 -5.06
N PHE A 81 10.71 9.00 -5.14
CA PHE A 81 11.02 8.30 -6.39
C PHE A 81 10.03 8.73 -7.49
N PRO A 82 10.41 8.61 -8.78
CA PRO A 82 9.49 8.90 -9.87
C PRO A 82 8.23 8.03 -9.79
N ASP A 83 7.07 8.61 -10.04
CA ASP A 83 5.81 7.90 -10.22
C ASP A 83 5.89 7.02 -11.47
N LEU A 84 5.39 5.77 -11.42
CA LEU A 84 5.60 4.72 -12.43
C LEU A 84 7.08 4.36 -12.65
N GLY A 85 7.97 4.78 -11.74
CA GLY A 85 9.41 4.65 -11.90
C GLY A 85 10.08 3.65 -10.96
N LEU A 86 9.36 3.04 -9.99
CA LEU A 86 9.98 2.17 -8.99
C LEU A 86 10.63 0.93 -9.62
N VAL A 87 10.06 0.37 -10.69
CA VAL A 87 10.67 -0.77 -11.39
C VAL A 87 12.07 -0.43 -11.92
N SER A 88 12.23 0.76 -12.50
CA SER A 88 13.51 1.20 -13.06
C SER A 88 14.54 1.64 -12.00
N THR A 89 14.07 2.04 -10.84
CA THR A 89 14.88 2.53 -9.71
C THR A 89 14.88 1.58 -8.51
N LEU A 90 14.52 0.29 -8.72
CA LEU A 90 14.20 -0.65 -7.65
C LEU A 90 15.38 -0.88 -6.68
N GLU A 91 16.60 -0.89 -7.19
CA GLU A 91 17.80 -1.06 -6.37
C GLU A 91 18.04 0.14 -5.44
N GLN A 92 17.94 1.37 -5.98
CA GLN A 92 18.06 2.58 -5.16
C GLN A 92 16.93 2.66 -4.13
N ALA A 93 15.71 2.33 -4.54
CA ALA A 93 14.55 2.28 -3.65
C ALA A 93 14.73 1.23 -2.54
N ALA A 94 15.37 0.08 -2.83
CA ALA A 94 15.67 -0.93 -1.84
C ALA A 94 16.65 -0.41 -0.78
N GLY A 95 17.68 0.33 -1.18
CA GLY A 95 18.59 1.00 -0.24
C GLY A 95 17.87 2.00 0.66
N ALA A 96 17.08 2.90 0.05
CA ALA A 96 16.34 3.92 0.78
C ALA A 96 15.32 3.32 1.76
N THR A 97 14.56 2.29 1.32
CA THR A 97 13.57 1.61 2.17
C THR A 97 14.26 0.85 3.31
N THR A 98 15.41 0.23 3.05
CA THR A 98 16.20 -0.45 4.09
C THR A 98 16.66 0.54 5.16
N ASN A 99 17.18 1.71 4.77
CA ASN A 99 17.58 2.76 5.69
C ASN A 99 16.41 3.27 6.53
N LEU A 100 15.24 3.46 5.92
CA LEU A 100 14.03 3.86 6.62
C LEU A 100 13.62 2.82 7.66
N VAL A 101 13.53 1.54 7.27
CA VAL A 101 13.18 0.43 8.19
C VAL A 101 14.20 0.33 9.34
N SER A 102 15.50 0.50 9.05
CA SER A 102 16.55 0.51 10.08
C SER A 102 16.40 1.66 11.07
N SER A 103 15.97 2.84 10.61
CA SER A 103 15.81 4.02 11.46
C SER A 103 14.53 3.96 12.29
N VAL A 104 13.42 3.53 11.70
CA VAL A 104 12.11 3.43 12.38
C VAL A 104 12.06 2.24 13.32
N ARG A 105 12.70 1.11 12.96
CA ARG A 105 12.67 -0.17 13.69
C ARG A 105 11.25 -0.64 14.01
N PRO A 106 10.39 -0.79 13.01
CA PRO A 106 8.99 -1.15 13.23
C PRO A 106 8.84 -2.59 13.73
N ASP A 107 7.84 -2.80 14.59
CA ASP A 107 7.38 -4.15 14.97
C ASP A 107 6.41 -4.72 13.94
N THR A 108 5.73 -3.82 13.21
CA THR A 108 4.75 -4.20 12.18
C THR A 108 4.88 -3.26 10.97
N ILE A 109 4.91 -3.85 9.78
CA ILE A 109 4.89 -3.13 8.50
C ILE A 109 3.60 -3.47 7.76
N PHE A 110 2.87 -2.43 7.34
CA PHE A 110 1.77 -2.54 6.38
C PHE A 110 2.23 -2.03 5.03
N VAL A 111 1.88 -2.75 3.98
CA VAL A 111 2.35 -2.45 2.62
C VAL A 111 1.25 -2.73 1.58
N ASN A 112 1.31 -2.06 0.43
CA ASN A 112 0.48 -2.40 -0.73
C ASN A 112 0.56 -3.89 -1.04
N ALA A 113 -0.56 -4.52 -1.38
CA ALA A 113 -0.56 -5.94 -1.74
C ALA A 113 0.20 -6.20 -3.05
N PHE A 114 0.85 -7.37 -3.12
CA PHE A 114 1.38 -7.89 -4.37
C PHE A 114 0.23 -8.50 -5.17
N GLU A 115 -0.35 -7.70 -6.06
CA GLU A 115 -1.64 -8.03 -6.68
C GLU A 115 -1.75 -7.68 -8.18
N GLY A 116 -0.65 -7.27 -8.83
CA GLY A 116 -0.62 -7.01 -10.28
C GLY A 116 -1.53 -5.86 -10.73
N GLY A 117 -1.92 -4.98 -9.82
CA GLY A 117 -2.76 -3.81 -10.11
C GLY A 117 -1.95 -2.67 -10.70
N HIS A 118 -0.83 -2.34 -10.05
CA HIS A 118 0.09 -1.27 -10.42
C HIS A 118 1.54 -1.73 -10.22
N PRO A 119 2.49 -1.41 -11.12
CA PRO A 119 3.87 -1.89 -11.00
C PRO A 119 4.59 -1.32 -9.78
N ASP A 120 4.27 -0.08 -9.37
CA ASP A 120 4.85 0.52 -8.17
C ASP A 120 4.28 -0.12 -6.88
N HIS A 121 3.01 -0.56 -6.85
CA HIS A 121 2.45 -1.30 -5.70
C HIS A 121 3.20 -2.62 -5.50
N ASP A 122 3.38 -3.39 -6.59
CA ASP A 122 4.13 -4.64 -6.56
C ASP A 122 5.60 -4.41 -6.16
N SER A 123 6.18 -3.28 -6.62
CA SER A 123 7.54 -2.86 -6.23
C SER A 123 7.63 -2.55 -4.74
N VAL A 124 6.70 -1.79 -4.16
CA VAL A 124 6.70 -1.46 -2.73
C VAL A 124 6.52 -2.72 -1.87
N ASN A 125 5.69 -3.66 -2.31
CA ASN A 125 5.58 -4.96 -1.65
C ASN A 125 6.93 -5.68 -1.61
N PHE A 126 7.62 -5.79 -2.74
CA PHE A 126 8.96 -6.38 -2.81
C PHE A 126 9.96 -5.63 -1.91
N LEU A 127 9.95 -4.29 -1.92
CA LEU A 127 10.86 -3.46 -1.13
C LEU A 127 10.69 -3.68 0.38
N ALA A 128 9.46 -3.90 0.86
CA ALA A 128 9.21 -4.23 2.27
C ALA A 128 9.86 -5.57 2.67
N TYR A 129 9.74 -6.60 1.83
CA TYR A 129 10.41 -7.88 2.06
C TYR A 129 11.94 -7.74 2.02
N GLU A 130 12.43 -6.99 1.05
CA GLU A 130 13.86 -6.76 0.87
C GLU A 130 14.45 -6.02 2.06
N ALA A 131 13.79 -4.95 2.54
CA ALA A 131 14.22 -4.19 3.70
C ALA A 131 14.20 -5.04 4.98
N ARG A 132 13.10 -5.79 5.22
CA ARG A 132 13.03 -6.74 6.37
C ARG A 132 14.19 -7.73 6.36
N SER A 133 14.49 -8.28 5.19
CA SER A 133 15.58 -9.25 5.04
C SER A 133 16.97 -8.63 5.22
N ARG A 134 17.23 -7.44 4.65
CA ARG A 134 18.53 -6.75 4.78
C ARG A 134 18.80 -6.29 6.21
N THR A 135 17.76 -5.84 6.91
CA THR A 135 17.88 -5.41 8.32
C THR A 135 17.87 -6.58 9.31
N ARG A 136 17.55 -7.80 8.87
CA ARG A 136 17.34 -8.98 9.71
C ARG A 136 16.32 -8.75 10.83
N MET A 137 15.36 -7.89 10.61
CA MET A 137 14.31 -7.58 11.59
C MET A 137 13.20 -8.63 11.55
N SER A 138 12.64 -8.92 12.73
CA SER A 138 11.51 -9.84 12.92
C SER A 138 10.16 -9.13 12.79
N ALA A 139 10.07 -8.01 12.09
CA ALA A 139 8.83 -7.26 11.92
C ALA A 139 7.76 -8.12 11.23
N ASP A 140 6.53 -8.08 11.78
CA ASP A 140 5.37 -8.65 11.13
C ASP A 140 5.07 -7.87 9.84
N LEU A 141 4.85 -8.57 8.75
CA LEU A 141 4.56 -7.94 7.46
C LEU A 141 3.12 -8.27 7.05
N PHE A 142 2.31 -7.22 6.86
CA PHE A 142 0.93 -7.30 6.39
C PHE A 142 0.76 -6.52 5.10
N GLU A 143 -0.11 -7.02 4.22
CA GLU A 143 -0.48 -6.33 2.99
C GLU A 143 -1.97 -6.00 2.99
N PHE A 144 -2.32 -4.88 2.34
CA PHE A 144 -3.69 -4.45 2.14
C PHE A 144 -3.95 -4.22 0.64
N PRO A 145 -5.15 -4.60 0.15
CA PRO A 145 -5.44 -4.55 -1.28
C PRO A 145 -5.90 -3.16 -1.70
N LEU A 146 -5.49 -2.73 -2.89
CA LEU A 146 -6.00 -1.54 -3.55
C LEU A 146 -6.89 -1.92 -4.72
N TYR A 147 -6.31 -2.52 -5.75
CA TYR A 147 -7.03 -3.01 -6.91
C TYR A 147 -6.24 -4.04 -7.71
N ASN A 148 -6.92 -5.02 -8.28
CA ASN A 148 -6.33 -6.07 -9.10
C ASN A 148 -7.23 -6.49 -10.26
N GLY A 149 -6.70 -7.37 -11.12
CA GLY A 149 -7.36 -7.84 -12.34
C GLY A 149 -8.33 -9.01 -12.18
N THR A 150 -8.70 -9.38 -10.94
CA THR A 150 -9.56 -10.54 -10.67
C THR A 150 -11.03 -10.17 -10.45
N GLY A 151 -11.45 -8.99 -10.89
CA GLY A 151 -12.84 -8.55 -10.79
C GLY A 151 -13.81 -9.43 -11.58
N PRO A 152 -15.10 -9.47 -11.17
CA PRO A 152 -16.09 -10.37 -11.73
C PRO A 152 -16.59 -9.97 -13.13
N VAL A 153 -16.35 -8.73 -13.57
CA VAL A 153 -16.85 -8.21 -14.84
C VAL A 153 -15.82 -8.45 -15.95
N HIS A 154 -16.16 -9.25 -16.95
CA HIS A 154 -15.24 -9.76 -18.00
C HIS A 154 -14.42 -8.69 -18.73
N HIS A 155 -14.99 -7.49 -18.98
CA HIS A 155 -14.32 -6.38 -19.65
C HIS A 155 -13.72 -5.37 -18.66
N TRP A 156 -14.22 -5.34 -17.42
CA TRP A 156 -13.77 -4.48 -16.31
C TRP A 156 -13.32 -5.36 -15.16
N ARG A 157 -12.18 -6.02 -15.32
CA ARG A 157 -11.65 -6.94 -14.32
C ARG A 157 -11.06 -6.24 -13.09
N TRP A 158 -11.61 -5.10 -12.74
CA TRP A 158 -11.16 -4.37 -11.56
C TRP A 158 -11.87 -4.88 -10.30
N ARG A 159 -11.08 -5.45 -9.42
CA ARG A 159 -11.48 -5.67 -8.04
C ARG A 159 -10.84 -4.57 -7.18
N ILE A 160 -11.65 -3.72 -6.57
CA ILE A 160 -11.20 -2.57 -5.78
C ILE A 160 -11.44 -2.87 -4.31
N ASN A 161 -10.45 -2.55 -3.45
CA ASN A 161 -10.48 -2.76 -2.01
C ASN A 161 -10.86 -4.21 -1.61
N GLY A 162 -10.22 -5.16 -2.26
CA GLY A 162 -10.45 -6.58 -1.99
C GLY A 162 -9.41 -7.48 -2.66
N PHE A 163 -8.92 -8.46 -1.95
CA PHE A 163 -8.04 -9.50 -2.47
C PHE A 163 -8.74 -10.37 -3.52
N PRO A 164 -8.00 -11.14 -4.35
CA PRO A 164 -8.57 -12.18 -5.19
C PRO A 164 -9.50 -13.11 -4.39
N PRO A 165 -10.52 -13.71 -5.01
CA PRO A 165 -11.52 -14.54 -4.29
C PRO A 165 -10.95 -15.75 -3.56
N ASP A 166 -9.86 -16.29 -4.06
CA ASP A 166 -9.11 -17.45 -3.57
C ASP A 166 -7.93 -17.07 -2.66
N ALA A 167 -7.79 -15.77 -2.33
CA ALA A 167 -6.72 -15.34 -1.45
C ALA A 167 -6.91 -15.92 -0.05
N PRO A 168 -5.89 -16.62 0.50
CA PRO A 168 -5.99 -17.21 1.82
C PRO A 168 -5.91 -16.13 2.92
N ASP A 169 -6.42 -16.47 4.10
CA ASP A 169 -6.20 -15.77 5.37
C ASP A 169 -6.52 -14.28 5.37
N VAL A 170 -7.52 -13.85 4.59
CA VAL A 170 -7.96 -12.44 4.58
C VAL A 170 -8.64 -12.11 5.90
N LEU A 171 -8.06 -11.14 6.58
CA LEU A 171 -8.54 -10.56 7.82
C LEU A 171 -9.20 -9.21 7.54
N TYR A 172 -9.99 -8.74 8.52
CA TYR A 172 -10.66 -7.45 8.42
C TYR A 172 -10.50 -6.70 9.73
N ASN A 173 -10.05 -5.47 9.67
CA ASN A 173 -10.02 -4.58 10.83
C ASN A 173 -11.34 -3.82 10.92
N ALA A 174 -12.18 -4.15 11.90
CA ALA A 174 -13.44 -3.46 12.14
C ALA A 174 -13.17 -2.00 12.54
N LEU A 175 -13.84 -1.06 11.87
CA LEU A 175 -13.68 0.37 12.10
C LEU A 175 -14.81 0.91 12.97
N ASP A 176 -14.47 1.78 13.91
CA ASP A 176 -15.43 2.62 14.59
C ASP A 176 -15.94 3.78 13.71
N GLU A 177 -16.97 4.50 14.17
CA GLU A 177 -17.55 5.59 13.38
C GLU A 177 -16.57 6.75 13.15
N MET A 178 -15.66 7.03 14.09
CA MET A 178 -14.66 8.08 13.93
C MET A 178 -13.64 7.72 12.85
N ALA A 179 -13.19 6.49 12.81
CA ALA A 179 -12.30 5.98 11.77
C ALA A 179 -12.98 5.97 10.39
N ILE A 180 -14.26 5.56 10.33
CA ILE A 180 -15.05 5.62 9.10
C ILE A 180 -15.21 7.06 8.61
N ASP A 181 -15.55 8.00 9.49
CA ASP A 181 -15.67 9.42 9.12
C ASP A 181 -14.32 10.00 8.67
N CYS A 182 -13.23 9.69 9.35
CA CYS A 182 -11.90 10.09 8.96
C CYS A 182 -11.56 9.57 7.55
N LYS A 183 -11.78 8.29 7.28
CA LYS A 183 -11.58 7.67 5.97
C LYS A 183 -12.34 8.40 4.86
N TYR A 184 -13.60 8.72 5.09
CA TYR A 184 -14.42 9.46 4.10
C TYR A 184 -13.95 10.90 3.88
N ARG A 185 -13.38 11.57 4.90
CA ARG A 185 -12.74 12.88 4.76
C ARG A 185 -11.47 12.77 3.92
N ILE A 186 -10.60 11.80 4.22
CA ILE A 186 -9.36 11.55 3.49
C ILE A 186 -9.63 11.28 2.01
N MET A 187 -10.58 10.42 1.67
CA MET A 187 -10.97 10.17 0.28
C MET A 187 -11.47 11.42 -0.47
N ARG A 188 -11.95 12.45 0.25
CA ARG A 188 -12.33 13.74 -0.35
C ARG A 188 -11.16 14.69 -0.49
N VAL A 189 -10.15 14.58 0.37
CA VAL A 189 -8.93 15.39 0.28
C VAL A 189 -8.22 15.15 -1.02
N TYR A 190 -8.10 13.88 -1.45
CA TYR A 190 -7.47 13.49 -2.71
C TYR A 190 -8.30 13.87 -3.95
N SER A 191 -8.60 15.16 -4.08
CA SER A 191 -9.36 15.69 -5.21
C SER A 191 -8.61 15.60 -6.54
N SER A 192 -7.28 15.57 -6.52
CA SER A 192 -6.46 15.31 -7.69
C SER A 192 -6.68 13.90 -8.26
N GLN A 193 -7.10 12.95 -7.41
CA GLN A 193 -7.29 11.53 -7.71
C GLN A 193 -8.77 11.12 -7.68
N TRP A 194 -9.70 12.06 -7.93
CA TRP A 194 -11.13 11.83 -7.82
C TRP A 194 -11.64 10.62 -8.61
N MET A 195 -11.05 10.36 -9.80
CA MET A 195 -11.41 9.22 -10.65
C MET A 195 -11.18 7.87 -9.97
N TYR A 196 -10.14 7.78 -9.13
CA TYR A 196 -9.81 6.58 -8.34
C TYR A 196 -10.56 6.58 -7.01
N MET A 197 -10.77 7.73 -6.41
CA MET A 197 -11.43 7.86 -5.11
C MET A 197 -12.93 7.57 -5.16
N ILE A 198 -13.63 7.84 -6.28
CA ILE A 198 -15.04 7.49 -6.43
C ILE A 198 -15.26 5.97 -6.37
N PRO A 199 -14.63 5.14 -7.22
CA PRO A 199 -14.78 3.69 -7.13
C PRO A 199 -14.25 3.10 -5.80
N ALA A 200 -13.16 3.65 -5.25
CA ALA A 200 -12.66 3.25 -3.93
C ALA A 200 -13.71 3.50 -2.82
N ARG A 201 -14.40 4.65 -2.87
CA ARG A 201 -15.46 5.01 -1.92
C ARG A 201 -16.69 4.13 -2.07
N LEU A 202 -17.07 3.75 -3.28
CA LEU A 202 -18.17 2.80 -3.53
C LEU A 202 -17.80 1.39 -3.00
N ALA A 203 -16.59 0.93 -3.25
CA ALA A 203 -16.08 -0.33 -2.73
C ALA A 203 -15.96 -0.34 -1.19
N SER A 204 -15.74 0.84 -0.57
CA SER A 204 -15.63 1.06 0.87
C SER A 204 -16.88 1.73 1.44
N SER A 205 -18.09 1.26 1.06
CA SER A 205 -19.32 1.85 1.59
C SER A 205 -19.37 1.78 3.13
N ARG A 206 -20.00 2.79 3.78
CA ARG A 206 -20.14 2.84 5.25
C ARG A 206 -20.71 1.55 5.83
N ARG A 207 -21.74 0.98 5.15
CA ARG A 207 -22.33 -0.30 5.54
C ARG A 207 -21.28 -1.43 5.55
N ARG A 208 -20.44 -1.52 4.48
CA ARG A 208 -19.40 -2.54 4.38
C ARG A 208 -18.31 -2.34 5.44
N LEU A 209 -17.88 -1.09 5.66
CA LEU A 209 -16.87 -0.76 6.67
C LEU A 209 -17.37 -1.10 8.10
N ARG A 210 -18.64 -0.83 8.43
CA ARG A 210 -19.24 -1.23 9.71
C ARG A 210 -19.34 -2.74 9.87
N GLN A 211 -19.70 -3.46 8.81
CA GLN A 211 -19.93 -4.91 8.86
C GLN A 211 -18.64 -5.73 8.79
N ARG A 212 -17.66 -5.28 8.02
CA ARG A 212 -16.43 -6.03 7.73
C ARG A 212 -15.16 -5.29 8.12
N GLY A 213 -15.10 -3.96 7.95
CA GLY A 213 -13.88 -3.18 8.14
C GLY A 213 -12.97 -3.12 6.91
N GLU A 214 -11.70 -2.79 7.14
CA GLU A 214 -10.65 -2.74 6.13
C GLU A 214 -9.99 -4.10 5.99
N PRO A 215 -9.85 -4.62 4.73
CA PRO A 215 -9.21 -5.92 4.48
C PRO A 215 -7.69 -5.82 4.55
N TYR A 216 -7.07 -6.81 5.11
CA TYR A 216 -5.63 -7.01 5.11
C TYR A 216 -5.33 -8.50 5.29
N ARG A 217 -4.07 -8.91 5.07
CA ARG A 217 -3.61 -10.27 5.38
C ARG A 217 -2.12 -10.27 5.74
N ARG A 218 -1.69 -11.31 6.43
CA ARG A 218 -0.26 -11.54 6.64
C ARG A 218 0.40 -11.86 5.30
N CYS A 219 1.54 -11.25 5.04
CA CYS A 219 2.35 -11.61 3.89
C CYS A 219 2.96 -13.00 4.08
N PRO A 220 2.89 -13.91 3.09
CA PRO A 220 3.59 -15.19 3.15
C PRO A 220 5.11 -14.97 3.30
N ASP A 221 5.77 -15.71 4.20
CA ASP A 221 7.21 -15.54 4.42
C ASP A 221 8.06 -15.98 3.21
N ASP A 222 7.53 -16.89 2.40
CA ASP A 222 8.14 -17.49 1.20
C ASP A 222 7.68 -16.85 -0.12
N ARG A 223 7.16 -15.62 -0.08
CA ARG A 223 6.65 -14.95 -1.30
C ARG A 223 7.70 -14.88 -2.40
N ASP A 224 7.37 -15.44 -3.54
CA ASP A 224 8.16 -15.31 -4.76
C ASP A 224 7.64 -14.16 -5.63
N HIS A 225 8.35 -13.03 -5.60
CA HIS A 225 8.04 -11.88 -6.46
C HIS A 225 8.44 -12.08 -7.93
N THR A 226 9.04 -13.22 -8.29
CA THR A 226 9.33 -13.56 -9.69
C THR A 226 8.24 -14.40 -10.34
N THR A 227 7.20 -14.75 -9.57
CA THR A 227 5.98 -15.42 -10.04
C THR A 227 4.81 -14.45 -10.04
N ARG A 228 3.97 -14.47 -11.09
CA ARG A 228 2.81 -13.60 -11.23
C ARG A 228 1.83 -13.77 -10.06
N PRO A 229 1.25 -12.69 -9.52
CA PRO A 229 0.29 -12.79 -8.41
C PRO A 229 -1.02 -13.51 -8.77
N TYR A 230 -1.36 -13.57 -10.05
CA TYR A 230 -2.46 -14.35 -10.61
C TYR A 230 -2.20 -14.71 -12.07
N PRO A 231 -2.86 -15.76 -12.63
CA PRO A 231 -2.68 -16.17 -14.02
C PRO A 231 -3.15 -15.11 -15.02
N GLY A 232 -2.45 -15.01 -16.16
CA GLY A 232 -2.82 -14.16 -17.28
C GLY A 232 -2.20 -12.75 -17.24
N THR A 233 -2.82 -11.83 -17.97
CA THR A 233 -2.33 -10.46 -18.13
C THR A 233 -2.66 -9.63 -16.90
N LEU A 234 -1.64 -8.99 -16.30
CA LEU A 234 -1.82 -8.12 -15.15
C LEU A 234 -2.50 -6.80 -15.56
N ASN A 235 -3.10 -6.09 -14.59
CA ASN A 235 -3.79 -4.83 -14.86
C ASN A 235 -2.86 -3.79 -15.45
N TYR A 236 -1.65 -3.65 -14.91
CA TYR A 236 -0.72 -2.67 -15.42
C TYR A 236 -0.17 -3.03 -16.83
N GLU A 237 -0.08 -4.29 -17.20
CA GLU A 237 0.26 -4.72 -18.57
C GLU A 237 -0.85 -4.39 -19.57
N ARG A 238 -2.11 -4.29 -19.10
CA ARG A 238 -3.27 -4.00 -19.95
C ARG A 238 -3.55 -2.50 -20.07
N TRP A 239 -3.56 -1.78 -18.93
CA TRP A 239 -4.04 -0.41 -18.86
C TRP A 239 -2.94 0.64 -18.90
N PHE A 240 -1.79 0.37 -18.27
CA PHE A 240 -0.65 1.30 -18.25
C PHE A 240 0.29 1.11 -19.45
N ASN A 241 0.18 0.00 -20.17
CA ASN A 241 1.02 -0.30 -21.34
C ASN A 241 0.91 0.75 -22.46
N PHE A 242 -0.17 1.52 -22.51
CA PHE A 242 -0.34 2.63 -23.42
C PHE A 242 0.59 3.82 -23.11
N PHE A 243 0.86 4.05 -21.81
CA PHE A 243 1.70 5.16 -21.35
C PHE A 243 3.14 4.73 -21.04
N MET A 244 3.28 3.59 -20.41
CA MET A 244 4.56 3.07 -19.92
C MET A 244 4.59 1.57 -20.21
N LYS A 245 5.40 1.12 -21.14
CA LYS A 245 5.50 -0.29 -21.55
C LYS A 245 6.15 -1.18 -20.47
N ILE A 246 5.66 -1.11 -19.25
CA ILE A 246 6.16 -1.91 -18.13
C ILE A 246 5.41 -3.24 -18.12
N THR A 247 6.17 -4.33 -18.16
CA THR A 247 5.65 -5.70 -18.09
C THR A 247 6.04 -6.35 -16.77
N PHE A 248 5.42 -7.49 -16.47
CA PHE A 248 5.86 -8.30 -15.33
C PHE A 248 7.29 -8.83 -15.49
N ASP A 249 7.74 -9.04 -16.72
CA ASP A 249 9.12 -9.50 -16.96
C ASP A 249 10.14 -8.41 -16.64
N ASP A 250 9.81 -7.13 -16.89
CA ASP A 250 10.65 -6.00 -16.47
C ASP A 250 10.75 -5.93 -14.94
N PHE A 251 9.62 -6.06 -14.24
CA PHE A 251 9.60 -6.11 -12.78
C PHE A 251 10.42 -7.30 -12.24
N LYS A 252 10.20 -8.50 -12.78
CA LYS A 252 10.93 -9.72 -12.39
C LYS A 252 12.45 -9.57 -12.56
N GLU A 253 12.87 -8.97 -13.66
CA GLU A 253 14.30 -8.72 -13.92
C GLU A 253 14.87 -7.70 -12.94
N ALA A 254 14.13 -6.63 -12.63
CA ALA A 254 14.51 -5.64 -11.61
C ALA A 254 14.66 -6.29 -10.21
N VAL A 255 13.74 -7.18 -9.84
CA VAL A 255 13.80 -7.97 -8.59
C VAL A 255 15.08 -8.83 -8.55
N ARG A 256 15.40 -9.54 -9.64
CA ARG A 256 16.60 -10.38 -9.70
C ARG A 256 17.88 -9.56 -9.57
N ARG A 257 17.99 -8.43 -10.29
CA ARG A 257 19.14 -7.51 -10.18
C ARG A 257 19.29 -6.98 -8.76
N THR A 258 18.22 -6.49 -8.14
CA THR A 258 18.26 -5.96 -6.77
C THR A 258 18.72 -7.00 -5.74
N ARG A 259 18.36 -8.28 -5.95
CA ARG A 259 18.83 -9.38 -5.10
C ARG A 259 20.29 -9.77 -5.36
N SER A 260 20.78 -9.69 -6.60
CA SER A 260 22.17 -10.04 -6.94
C SER A 260 23.20 -9.04 -6.40
N THR A 261 22.81 -7.78 -6.22
CA THR A 261 23.67 -6.72 -5.65
C THR A 261 23.89 -6.90 -4.12
N ARG A 262 23.31 -7.93 -3.51
CA ARG A 262 23.52 -8.30 -2.10
C ARG A 262 24.88 -8.98 -1.80
N MET A 263 25.52 -9.51 -2.85
CA MET A 263 26.80 -10.23 -2.72
C MET A 263 27.97 -9.25 -2.74
#